data_ea089f057d0598298e17102b74d249cf
#
_entry.id   ea089f057d0598298e17102b74d249cf
#
_cell.length_a   1.000
_cell.length_b   1.000
_cell.length_c   1.000
_cell.angle_alpha   90.00
_cell.angle_beta   90.00
_cell.angle_gamma   90.00
#
_symmetry.space_group_name_H-M   'P 1'
#
loop_
_entity.id
_entity.type
_entity.pdbx_description
1 polymer ?
#
loop_
_entity_poly.entity_id
_entity_poly.type
_entity_poly.pdbx_seq_one_letter_code
_entity_poly.pdbx_strand_id
1 'polypeptide(L)'
;MEKVLLFSHESDIDGLGCVVLAKLAFKNLDYVLLPDIRKLELTFREYIQSDKLDNYDRIYVTDLALYDPALTMVEESSLKDRVLVFDHHKMAIKDNMDRYSFTTIIEEENDRNRCGTELFYDYLVKNNLLVSTPALEEFVELTRLEDTWEWKNYGEIGENAHDLAFLLNIIGKDSYIKNMISRLLSNQEHFFLSDYEKSLVQNKKNEYNKKIKEILSTAEYYVDEFGNKFCSVFSDYEYRNDLAEYIVKEGNPKQVSYIIVVAMDKGEYGQKSYRKVVDSFDVNEIAMTHGGGGHPGAAAVVIRKEQKEHALTLTRDKRLKYLIDCKY
;
A
#
# COMPACT_ATOMS: atom_id res chain seq x y z
N MET A 1 12.23 12.76 -30.43
CA MET A 1 12.51 12.28 -29.06
C MET A 1 11.23 11.60 -28.62
N GLU A 2 11.31 10.33 -28.25
CA GLU A 2 10.17 9.50 -27.88
C GLU A 2 9.36 10.18 -26.77
N LYS A 3 8.03 10.24 -26.92
CA LYS A 3 7.11 10.79 -25.93
C LYS A 3 6.47 9.67 -25.15
N VAL A 4 6.68 9.66 -23.84
CA VAL A 4 6.29 8.59 -22.94
C VAL A 4 5.18 9.04 -22.01
N LEU A 5 4.22 8.15 -21.75
CA LEU A 5 3.20 8.29 -20.72
C LEU A 5 3.35 7.17 -19.69
N LEU A 6 3.32 7.52 -18.41
CA LEU A 6 3.32 6.57 -17.30
C LEU A 6 2.04 6.73 -16.48
N PHE A 7 1.32 5.63 -16.24
CA PHE A 7 0.31 5.52 -15.18
C PHE A 7 0.91 4.74 -14.03
N SER A 8 0.80 5.26 -12.80
CA SER A 8 1.35 4.58 -11.62
C SER A 8 0.52 4.84 -10.37
N HIS A 9 0.71 4.00 -9.36
CA HIS A 9 0.06 4.16 -8.06
C HIS A 9 0.60 5.41 -7.34
N GLU A 10 -0.28 6.07 -6.57
CA GLU A 10 0.06 7.34 -5.93
C GLU A 10 0.32 7.25 -4.42
N SER A 11 -0.01 6.12 -3.79
CA SER A 11 -0.19 6.05 -2.34
C SER A 11 1.04 5.61 -1.58
N ASP A 12 2.05 5.03 -2.25
CA ASP A 12 3.20 4.40 -1.63
C ASP A 12 4.51 4.66 -2.38
N ILE A 13 5.59 4.16 -1.82
CA ILE A 13 6.92 4.34 -2.42
C ILE A 13 7.15 3.46 -3.64
N ASP A 14 6.35 2.39 -3.86
CA ASP A 14 6.49 1.53 -5.03
C ASP A 14 5.99 2.24 -6.28
N GLY A 15 4.75 2.71 -6.30
CA GLY A 15 4.24 3.47 -7.43
C GLY A 15 5.04 4.75 -7.71
N LEU A 16 5.49 5.47 -6.67
CA LEU A 16 6.31 6.67 -6.84
C LEU A 16 7.75 6.34 -7.27
N GLY A 17 8.29 5.19 -6.88
CA GLY A 17 9.56 4.65 -7.35
C GLY A 17 9.56 4.46 -8.86
N CYS A 18 8.48 3.93 -9.42
CA CYS A 18 8.28 3.84 -10.86
C CYS A 18 8.37 5.21 -11.56
N VAL A 19 7.76 6.25 -10.96
CA VAL A 19 7.87 7.63 -11.51
C VAL A 19 9.30 8.16 -11.44
N VAL A 20 10.03 7.88 -10.34
CA VAL A 20 11.45 8.25 -10.19
C VAL A 20 12.28 7.61 -11.31
N LEU A 21 12.12 6.29 -11.51
CA LEU A 21 12.82 5.55 -12.58
C LEU A 21 12.50 6.10 -13.97
N ALA A 22 11.21 6.35 -14.25
CA ALA A 22 10.78 6.89 -15.53
C ALA A 22 11.38 8.28 -15.80
N LYS A 23 11.45 9.15 -14.79
CA LYS A 23 12.07 10.49 -14.91
C LYS A 23 13.58 10.45 -15.10
N LEU A 24 14.26 9.42 -14.60
CA LEU A 24 15.68 9.19 -14.87
C LEU A 24 15.91 8.64 -16.28
N ALA A 25 15.01 7.80 -16.78
CA ALA A 25 15.12 7.15 -18.08
C ALA A 25 14.65 8.06 -19.24
N PHE A 26 13.59 8.84 -19.09
CA PHE A 26 12.91 9.54 -20.19
C PHE A 26 12.90 11.06 -20.00
N LYS A 27 13.42 11.77 -21.01
CA LYS A 27 13.41 13.25 -21.02
C LYS A 27 12.04 13.86 -21.32
N ASN A 28 11.22 13.17 -22.12
CA ASN A 28 9.90 13.63 -22.56
C ASN A 28 8.83 12.71 -21.98
N LEU A 29 8.54 12.87 -20.67
CA LEU A 29 7.66 12.04 -19.88
C LEU A 29 6.50 12.85 -19.32
N ASP A 30 5.29 12.42 -19.64
CA ASP A 30 4.08 12.74 -18.88
C ASP A 30 3.73 11.57 -17.94
N TYR A 31 3.17 11.85 -16.77
CA TYR A 31 2.73 10.80 -15.86
C TYR A 31 1.42 11.15 -15.16
N VAL A 32 0.66 10.12 -14.82
CA VAL A 32 -0.63 10.19 -14.13
C VAL A 32 -0.56 9.29 -12.91
N LEU A 33 -0.67 9.88 -11.74
CA LEU A 33 -0.74 9.17 -10.47
C LEU A 33 -2.19 8.86 -10.12
N LEU A 34 -2.47 7.64 -9.69
CA LEU A 34 -3.81 7.11 -9.50
C LEU A 34 -3.94 6.41 -8.12
N PRO A 35 -5.05 6.61 -7.41
CA PRO A 35 -5.22 6.08 -6.06
C PRO A 35 -5.51 4.57 -6.02
N ASP A 36 -6.03 4.02 -7.11
CA ASP A 36 -6.45 2.62 -7.18
C ASP A 36 -6.70 2.16 -8.62
N ILE A 37 -6.88 0.84 -8.77
CA ILE A 37 -7.18 0.17 -10.04
C ILE A 37 -8.47 0.68 -10.69
N ARG A 38 -9.52 1.02 -9.93
CA ARG A 38 -10.78 1.50 -10.50
C ARG A 38 -10.60 2.84 -11.19
N LYS A 39 -9.80 3.72 -10.56
CA LYS A 39 -9.49 5.02 -11.15
C LYS A 39 -8.58 4.87 -12.35
N LEU A 40 -7.63 3.93 -12.34
CA LEU A 40 -6.83 3.58 -13.50
C LEU A 40 -7.72 3.15 -14.67
N GLU A 41 -8.60 2.17 -14.45
CA GLU A 41 -9.50 1.63 -15.47
C GLU A 41 -10.34 2.73 -16.13
N LEU A 42 -10.95 3.58 -15.33
CA LEU A 42 -11.76 4.71 -15.83
C LEU A 42 -10.91 5.71 -16.63
N THR A 43 -9.75 6.10 -16.11
CA THR A 43 -8.87 7.09 -16.74
C THR A 43 -8.26 6.54 -18.02
N PHE A 44 -7.79 5.29 -18.02
CA PHE A 44 -7.19 4.65 -19.19
C PHE A 44 -8.19 4.53 -20.33
N ARG A 45 -9.42 4.09 -20.04
CA ARG A 45 -10.51 4.02 -21.03
C ARG A 45 -10.90 5.40 -21.59
N GLU A 46 -10.96 6.42 -20.73
CA GLU A 46 -11.17 7.81 -21.17
C GLU A 46 -10.07 8.26 -22.15
N TYR A 47 -8.81 7.88 -21.88
CA TYR A 47 -7.68 8.20 -22.73
C TYR A 47 -7.75 7.48 -24.08
N ILE A 48 -8.18 6.23 -24.11
CA ILE A 48 -8.45 5.50 -25.37
C ILE A 48 -9.58 6.19 -26.15
N GLN A 49 -10.74 6.44 -25.52
CA GLN A 49 -11.91 6.99 -26.17
C GLN A 49 -11.74 8.42 -26.69
N SER A 50 -10.80 9.16 -26.12
CA SER A 50 -10.47 10.54 -26.53
C SER A 50 -9.23 10.65 -27.42
N ASP A 51 -8.70 9.53 -27.90
CA ASP A 51 -7.49 9.42 -28.72
C ASP A 51 -6.24 10.07 -28.07
N LYS A 52 -6.28 10.29 -26.74
CA LYS A 52 -5.16 10.89 -26.01
C LYS A 52 -3.91 10.01 -26.04
N LEU A 53 -4.07 8.68 -26.02
CA LEU A 53 -2.95 7.74 -26.06
C LEU A 53 -2.19 7.80 -27.39
N ASP A 54 -2.81 8.28 -28.46
CA ASP A 54 -2.14 8.41 -29.78
C ASP A 54 -1.05 9.48 -29.81
N ASN A 55 -1.01 10.35 -28.81
CA ASN A 55 0.05 11.34 -28.66
C ASN A 55 1.35 10.78 -28.06
N TYR A 56 1.39 9.49 -27.71
CA TYR A 56 2.53 8.87 -27.03
C TYR A 56 3.08 7.70 -27.81
N ASP A 57 4.41 7.63 -27.89
CA ASP A 57 5.13 6.55 -28.55
C ASP A 57 5.20 5.31 -27.66
N ARG A 58 5.24 5.50 -26.33
CA ARG A 58 5.26 4.46 -25.31
C ARG A 58 4.34 4.80 -24.14
N ILE A 59 3.67 3.79 -23.62
CA ILE A 59 2.73 3.91 -22.50
C ILE A 59 3.08 2.80 -21.49
N TYR A 60 3.39 3.21 -20.28
CA TYR A 60 3.65 2.28 -19.18
C TYR A 60 2.55 2.36 -18.13
N VAL A 61 2.16 1.21 -17.61
CA VAL A 61 1.30 1.08 -16.42
C VAL A 61 2.13 0.31 -15.40
N THR A 62 2.35 0.88 -14.22
CA THR A 62 3.25 0.31 -13.21
C THR A 62 2.58 0.29 -11.84
N ASP A 63 2.85 -0.77 -11.07
CA ASP A 63 2.31 -0.99 -9.72
C ASP A 63 0.77 -0.93 -9.66
N LEU A 64 0.15 -1.16 -10.78
CA LEU A 64 -1.30 -1.30 -11.01
C LEU A 64 -1.50 -2.16 -12.26
N ALA A 65 -2.49 -3.03 -12.24
CA ALA A 65 -2.86 -3.82 -13.42
C ALA A 65 -4.06 -3.22 -14.15
N LEU A 66 -4.07 -3.37 -15.47
CA LEU A 66 -5.27 -3.16 -16.27
C LEU A 66 -6.18 -4.38 -16.20
N TYR A 67 -7.48 -4.17 -16.17
CA TYR A 67 -8.50 -5.21 -16.20
C TYR A 67 -9.29 -5.19 -17.51
N ASP A 68 -10.08 -6.25 -17.77
CA ASP A 68 -11.07 -6.19 -18.83
C ASP A 68 -12.18 -5.16 -18.47
N PRO A 69 -12.61 -4.30 -19.41
CA PRO A 69 -12.34 -4.41 -20.85
C PRO A 69 -11.09 -3.68 -21.39
N ALA A 70 -10.30 -2.97 -20.55
CA ALA A 70 -9.16 -2.20 -21.06
C ALA A 70 -8.07 -3.09 -21.68
N LEU A 71 -7.77 -4.25 -21.08
CA LEU A 71 -6.84 -5.24 -21.64
C LEU A 71 -7.25 -5.70 -23.05
N THR A 72 -8.52 -6.03 -23.22
CA THR A 72 -9.07 -6.44 -24.52
C THR A 72 -8.97 -5.29 -25.54
N MET A 73 -9.26 -4.03 -25.15
CA MET A 73 -9.12 -2.86 -26.03
C MET A 73 -7.67 -2.65 -26.46
N VAL A 74 -6.70 -2.90 -25.57
CA VAL A 74 -5.26 -2.82 -25.92
C VAL A 74 -4.90 -3.95 -26.89
N GLU A 75 -5.26 -5.19 -26.59
CA GLU A 75 -4.93 -6.36 -27.42
C GLU A 75 -5.49 -6.27 -28.83
N GLU A 76 -6.72 -5.77 -29.00
CA GLU A 76 -7.43 -5.65 -30.28
C GLU A 76 -7.06 -4.40 -31.09
N SER A 77 -6.14 -3.56 -30.58
CA SER A 77 -5.73 -2.31 -31.24
C SER A 77 -4.22 -2.23 -31.48
N SER A 78 -3.77 -1.16 -32.14
CA SER A 78 -2.35 -0.84 -32.27
C SER A 78 -1.66 -0.45 -30.95
N LEU A 79 -2.41 -0.32 -29.86
CA LEU A 79 -1.88 0.01 -28.54
C LEU A 79 -1.02 -1.13 -27.98
N LYS A 80 -1.27 -2.39 -28.34
CA LYS A 80 -0.50 -3.55 -27.84
C LYS A 80 1.00 -3.47 -28.10
N ASP A 81 1.42 -2.74 -29.15
CA ASP A 81 2.83 -2.56 -29.47
C ASP A 81 3.48 -1.38 -28.71
N ARG A 82 2.66 -0.58 -28.02
CA ARG A 82 3.09 0.64 -27.31
C ARG A 82 2.81 0.61 -25.82
N VAL A 83 1.88 -0.21 -25.35
CA VAL A 83 1.52 -0.37 -23.93
C VAL A 83 2.32 -1.49 -23.31
N LEU A 84 2.88 -1.26 -22.13
CA LEU A 84 3.49 -2.27 -21.28
C LEU A 84 3.00 -2.09 -19.84
N VAL A 85 2.65 -3.21 -19.19
CA VAL A 85 2.13 -3.26 -17.83
C VAL A 85 3.10 -4.03 -16.94
N PHE A 86 3.45 -3.46 -15.78
CA PHE A 86 4.32 -4.06 -14.76
C PHE A 86 3.60 -4.03 -13.41
N ASP A 87 3.27 -5.19 -12.89
CA ASP A 87 2.54 -5.32 -11.63
C ASP A 87 2.95 -6.58 -10.88
N HIS A 88 2.73 -6.63 -9.59
CA HIS A 88 3.08 -7.75 -8.73
C HIS A 88 1.89 -8.26 -7.89
N HIS A 89 0.75 -7.61 -8.00
CA HIS A 89 -0.42 -7.93 -7.17
C HIS A 89 -1.01 -9.30 -7.53
N LYS A 90 -1.18 -10.15 -6.52
CA LYS A 90 -1.73 -11.50 -6.62
C LYS A 90 -3.11 -11.57 -7.31
N MET A 91 -3.93 -10.53 -7.14
CA MET A 91 -5.26 -10.49 -7.77
C MET A 91 -5.15 -10.43 -9.30
N ALA A 92 -4.16 -9.69 -9.82
CA ALA A 92 -3.93 -9.60 -11.26
C ALA A 92 -3.58 -10.98 -11.88
N ILE A 93 -2.80 -11.80 -11.15
CA ILE A 93 -2.47 -13.17 -11.56
C ILE A 93 -3.72 -14.07 -11.52
N LYS A 94 -4.51 -14.00 -10.43
CA LYS A 94 -5.74 -14.79 -10.30
C LYS A 94 -6.76 -14.52 -11.41
N ASP A 95 -6.79 -13.29 -11.90
CA ASP A 95 -7.69 -12.85 -12.97
C ASP A 95 -7.08 -13.06 -14.38
N ASN A 96 -5.96 -13.82 -14.48
CA ASN A 96 -5.24 -14.17 -15.71
C ASN A 96 -4.82 -12.95 -16.55
N MET A 97 -4.41 -11.88 -15.92
CA MET A 97 -3.94 -10.68 -16.63
C MET A 97 -2.52 -10.85 -17.18
N ASP A 98 -1.76 -11.81 -16.66
CA ASP A 98 -0.42 -12.21 -17.09
C ASP A 98 -0.39 -12.91 -18.45
N ARG A 99 -1.55 -13.28 -19.02
CA ARG A 99 -1.68 -13.95 -20.34
C ARG A 99 -1.34 -13.06 -21.54
N TYR A 100 -1.36 -11.75 -21.37
CA TYR A 100 -1.11 -10.82 -22.47
C TYR A 100 0.39 -10.57 -22.66
N SER A 101 0.85 -10.50 -23.92
CA SER A 101 2.27 -10.34 -24.23
C SER A 101 2.87 -9.00 -23.79
N PHE A 102 2.03 -8.00 -23.53
CA PHE A 102 2.42 -6.67 -23.07
C PHE A 102 2.31 -6.52 -21.55
N THR A 103 2.03 -7.59 -20.80
CA THR A 103 2.00 -7.56 -19.34
C THR A 103 3.16 -8.37 -18.75
N THR A 104 3.73 -7.85 -17.67
CA THR A 104 4.70 -8.53 -16.82
C THR A 104 4.17 -8.44 -15.39
N ILE A 105 3.52 -9.52 -14.94
CA ILE A 105 2.88 -9.58 -13.62
C ILE A 105 3.50 -10.73 -12.84
N ILE A 106 4.33 -10.41 -11.84
CA ILE A 106 5.12 -11.36 -11.08
C ILE A 106 5.04 -11.01 -9.60
N GLU A 107 4.34 -11.82 -8.80
CA GLU A 107 4.26 -11.69 -7.33
C GLU A 107 5.56 -12.14 -6.68
N GLU A 108 6.07 -13.32 -7.10
CA GLU A 108 7.24 -13.96 -6.50
C GLU A 108 8.11 -14.62 -7.58
N GLU A 109 9.40 -14.52 -7.44
CA GLU A 109 10.38 -15.15 -8.31
C GLU A 109 11.58 -15.66 -7.48
N ASN A 110 11.91 -16.95 -7.60
CA ASN A 110 13.02 -17.59 -6.87
C ASN A 110 12.93 -17.41 -5.32
N ASP A 111 11.74 -17.65 -4.75
CA ASP A 111 11.44 -17.51 -3.32
C ASP A 111 11.62 -16.06 -2.80
N ARG A 112 11.50 -15.06 -3.67
CA ARG A 112 11.62 -13.63 -3.37
C ARG A 112 10.45 -12.85 -3.92
N ASN A 113 9.75 -12.12 -3.07
CA ASN A 113 8.65 -11.26 -3.50
C ASN A 113 9.17 -10.09 -4.33
N ARG A 114 8.42 -9.75 -5.36
CA ARG A 114 8.71 -8.66 -6.30
C ARG A 114 7.82 -7.45 -6.01
N CYS A 115 8.21 -6.28 -6.49
CA CYS A 115 7.40 -5.07 -6.47
C CYS A 115 7.38 -4.41 -7.86
N GLY A 116 6.44 -3.48 -8.08
CA GLY A 116 6.26 -2.82 -9.37
C GLY A 116 7.48 -2.02 -9.81
N THR A 117 8.11 -1.29 -8.89
CA THR A 117 9.36 -0.54 -9.13
C THR A 117 10.49 -1.45 -9.59
N GLU A 118 10.67 -2.62 -8.96
CA GLU A 118 11.73 -3.56 -9.33
C GLU A 118 11.49 -4.16 -10.72
N LEU A 119 10.26 -4.59 -11.03
CA LEU A 119 9.92 -5.13 -12.35
C LEU A 119 10.14 -4.08 -13.46
N PHE A 120 9.77 -2.84 -13.20
CA PHE A 120 9.99 -1.76 -14.15
C PHE A 120 11.48 -1.42 -14.29
N TYR A 121 12.23 -1.41 -13.19
CA TYR A 121 13.69 -1.23 -13.19
C TYR A 121 14.38 -2.28 -14.06
N ASP A 122 14.08 -3.56 -13.86
CA ASP A 122 14.65 -4.67 -14.63
C ASP A 122 14.39 -4.50 -16.13
N TYR A 123 13.17 -4.10 -16.50
CA TYR A 123 12.83 -3.80 -17.87
C TYR A 123 13.65 -2.64 -18.44
N LEU A 124 13.76 -1.53 -17.72
CA LEU A 124 14.49 -0.34 -18.18
C LEU A 124 15.98 -0.63 -18.39
N VAL A 125 16.61 -1.34 -17.45
CA VAL A 125 18.03 -1.71 -17.54
C VAL A 125 18.26 -2.71 -18.67
N LYS A 126 17.46 -3.77 -18.77
CA LYS A 126 17.56 -4.79 -19.82
C LYS A 126 17.45 -4.20 -21.23
N ASN A 127 16.64 -3.16 -21.40
CA ASN A 127 16.44 -2.49 -22.69
C ASN A 127 17.38 -1.30 -22.92
N ASN A 128 18.38 -1.08 -22.04
CA ASN A 128 19.33 0.05 -22.10
C ASN A 128 18.67 1.43 -22.06
N LEU A 129 17.50 1.53 -21.42
CA LEU A 129 16.76 2.80 -21.22
C LEU A 129 17.23 3.52 -19.95
N LEU A 130 17.81 2.79 -19.00
CA LEU A 130 18.36 3.30 -17.75
C LEU A 130 19.70 2.60 -17.46
N VAL A 131 20.69 3.38 -17.02
CA VAL A 131 21.97 2.86 -16.58
C VAL A 131 21.87 2.50 -15.10
N SER A 132 22.14 1.24 -14.73
CA SER A 132 22.21 0.82 -13.34
C SER A 132 23.40 1.48 -12.63
N THR A 133 23.18 1.84 -11.38
CA THR A 133 24.21 2.30 -10.45
C THR A 133 23.95 1.67 -9.07
N PRO A 134 24.99 1.48 -8.21
CA PRO A 134 24.78 0.94 -6.87
C PRO A 134 23.71 1.68 -6.06
N ALA A 135 23.69 3.01 -6.09
CA ALA A 135 22.68 3.79 -5.40
C ALA A 135 21.25 3.54 -5.93
N LEU A 136 21.11 3.30 -7.22
CA LEU A 136 19.82 3.00 -7.83
C LEU A 136 19.34 1.60 -7.46
N GLU A 137 20.23 0.62 -7.41
CA GLU A 137 19.94 -0.75 -6.94
C GLU A 137 19.53 -0.74 -5.47
N GLU A 138 20.24 0.01 -4.61
CA GLU A 138 19.88 0.20 -3.21
C GLU A 138 18.48 0.85 -3.07
N PHE A 139 18.18 1.88 -3.84
CA PHE A 139 16.84 2.52 -3.84
C PHE A 139 15.73 1.54 -4.22
N VAL A 140 15.93 0.75 -5.28
CA VAL A 140 14.97 -0.25 -5.74
C VAL A 140 14.77 -1.33 -4.69
N GLU A 141 15.85 -1.83 -4.07
CA GLU A 141 15.76 -2.84 -3.01
C GLU A 141 15.04 -2.32 -1.75
N LEU A 142 15.33 -1.08 -1.32
CA LEU A 142 14.61 -0.48 -0.20
C LEU A 142 13.11 -0.34 -0.49
N THR A 143 12.76 0.05 -1.72
CA THR A 143 11.36 0.13 -2.15
C THR A 143 10.70 -1.24 -2.09
N ARG A 144 11.35 -2.28 -2.62
CA ARG A 144 10.84 -3.65 -2.59
C ARG A 144 10.65 -4.17 -1.16
N LEU A 145 11.63 -4.00 -0.30
CA LEU A 145 11.55 -4.47 1.09
C LEU A 145 10.37 -3.86 1.85
N GLU A 146 10.09 -2.59 1.63
CA GLU A 146 8.94 -1.93 2.26
C GLU A 146 7.62 -2.44 1.70
N ASP A 147 7.50 -2.46 0.37
CA ASP A 147 6.26 -2.83 -0.31
C ASP A 147 5.84 -4.29 -0.01
N THR A 148 6.79 -5.21 -0.02
CA THR A 148 6.57 -6.63 0.28
C THR A 148 6.48 -6.96 1.78
N TRP A 149 6.59 -5.95 2.66
CA TRP A 149 6.63 -6.11 4.12
C TRP A 149 7.81 -6.94 4.64
N GLU A 150 8.78 -7.27 3.80
CA GLU A 150 9.98 -8.01 4.18
C GLU A 150 10.96 -7.19 5.04
N TRP A 151 10.84 -5.86 5.04
CA TRP A 151 11.68 -4.97 5.81
C TRP A 151 11.84 -5.39 7.29
N LYS A 152 10.82 -6.02 7.88
CA LYS A 152 10.83 -6.51 9.27
C LYS A 152 11.91 -7.57 9.53
N ASN A 153 12.39 -8.24 8.50
CA ASN A 153 13.34 -9.35 8.59
C ASN A 153 14.78 -8.95 8.24
N TYR A 154 15.02 -7.70 7.83
CA TYR A 154 16.29 -7.25 7.27
C TYR A 154 17.06 -6.25 8.15
N GLY A 155 16.73 -6.14 9.45
CA GLY A 155 17.47 -5.31 10.41
C GLY A 155 17.59 -3.86 9.95
N GLU A 156 18.83 -3.30 9.95
CA GLU A 156 19.07 -1.87 9.61
C GLU A 156 18.64 -1.51 8.19
N ILE A 157 18.85 -2.41 7.21
CA ILE A 157 18.40 -2.16 5.81
C ILE A 157 16.90 -2.08 5.76
N GLY A 158 16.21 -2.96 6.46
CA GLY A 158 14.75 -2.93 6.56
C GLY A 158 14.24 -1.67 7.26
N GLU A 159 14.92 -1.22 8.32
CA GLU A 159 14.57 0.06 8.96
C GLU A 159 14.74 1.25 8.00
N ASN A 160 15.79 1.26 7.19
CA ASN A 160 15.99 2.29 6.17
C ASN A 160 14.88 2.26 5.10
N ALA A 161 14.41 1.07 4.70
CA ALA A 161 13.27 0.92 3.78
C ALA A 161 12.00 1.52 4.39
N HIS A 162 11.70 1.20 5.63
CA HIS A 162 10.56 1.73 6.35
C HIS A 162 10.65 3.24 6.59
N ASP A 163 11.85 3.77 6.86
CA ASP A 163 12.11 5.20 6.98
C ASP A 163 11.80 5.95 5.68
N LEU A 164 12.04 5.34 4.53
CA LEU A 164 11.76 5.91 3.22
C LEU A 164 10.25 6.12 3.01
N ALA A 165 9.41 5.18 3.43
CA ALA A 165 7.95 5.32 3.41
C ALA A 165 7.46 6.39 4.40
N PHE A 166 8.04 6.45 5.60
CA PHE A 166 7.74 7.54 6.55
C PHE A 166 8.10 8.90 5.97
N LEU A 167 9.25 9.00 5.29
CA LEU A 167 9.67 10.25 4.66
C LEU A 167 8.67 10.71 3.61
N LEU A 168 8.14 9.80 2.78
CA LEU A 168 7.06 10.12 1.82
C LEU A 168 5.87 10.79 2.53
N ASN A 169 5.41 10.21 3.64
CA ASN A 169 4.29 10.75 4.41
C ASN A 169 4.57 12.14 5.02
N ILE A 170 5.83 12.46 5.28
CA ILE A 170 6.24 13.76 5.85
C ILE A 170 6.32 14.83 4.77
N ILE A 171 6.98 14.53 3.64
CA ILE A 171 7.33 15.55 2.63
C ILE A 171 6.35 15.61 1.47
N GLY A 172 5.50 14.60 1.31
CA GLY A 172 4.52 14.48 0.22
C GLY A 172 5.12 14.05 -1.11
N LYS A 173 4.26 13.61 -2.02
CA LYS A 173 4.60 12.96 -3.30
C LYS A 173 5.57 13.76 -4.16
N ASP A 174 5.25 15.01 -4.43
CA ASP A 174 6.05 15.84 -5.36
C ASP A 174 7.46 16.09 -4.82
N SER A 175 7.58 16.36 -3.52
CA SER A 175 8.87 16.54 -2.86
C SER A 175 9.66 15.25 -2.82
N TYR A 176 8.98 14.11 -2.57
CA TYR A 176 9.60 12.79 -2.56
C TYR A 176 10.23 12.48 -3.92
N ILE A 177 9.45 12.52 -5.00
CA ILE A 177 9.94 12.26 -6.37
C ILE A 177 11.15 13.16 -6.68
N LYS A 178 11.03 14.46 -6.42
CA LYS A 178 12.11 15.41 -6.69
C LYS A 178 13.38 15.11 -5.89
N ASN A 179 13.24 14.78 -4.60
CA ASN A 179 14.37 14.50 -3.72
C ASN A 179 15.07 13.19 -4.11
N MET A 180 14.30 12.13 -4.44
CA MET A 180 14.87 10.85 -4.86
C MET A 180 15.67 11.00 -6.15
N ILE A 181 15.12 11.69 -7.16
CA ILE A 181 15.83 11.97 -8.42
C ILE A 181 17.12 12.77 -8.15
N SER A 182 17.03 13.86 -7.38
CA SER A 182 18.21 14.68 -7.08
C SER A 182 19.31 13.87 -6.39
N ARG A 183 18.95 13.00 -5.46
CA ARG A 183 19.86 12.14 -4.72
C ARG A 183 20.55 11.13 -5.62
N LEU A 184 19.79 10.39 -6.42
CA LEU A 184 20.30 9.38 -7.35
C LEU A 184 21.21 9.99 -8.43
N LEU A 185 20.97 11.24 -8.83
CA LEU A 185 21.84 11.96 -9.76
C LEU A 185 23.10 12.50 -9.09
N SER A 186 23.06 12.85 -7.79
CA SER A 186 24.19 13.44 -7.08
C SER A 186 25.14 12.41 -6.48
N ASN A 187 24.65 11.22 -6.15
CA ASN A 187 25.46 10.12 -5.64
C ASN A 187 25.03 8.81 -6.33
N GLN A 188 25.96 8.21 -7.08
CA GLN A 188 25.73 6.96 -7.81
C GLN A 188 26.23 5.72 -7.07
N GLU A 189 27.01 5.91 -6.01
CA GLU A 189 27.63 4.80 -5.26
C GLU A 189 26.73 4.30 -4.13
N HIS A 190 26.03 5.21 -3.43
CA HIS A 190 25.19 4.86 -2.29
C HIS A 190 23.92 5.68 -2.22
N PHE A 191 22.83 5.02 -1.83
CA PHE A 191 21.56 5.65 -1.50
C PHE A 191 21.36 5.67 0.01
N PHE A 192 21.18 6.86 0.61
CA PHE A 192 20.89 7.02 2.03
C PHE A 192 20.08 8.28 2.31
N LEU A 193 19.33 8.26 3.38
CA LEU A 193 18.66 9.46 3.90
C LEU A 193 19.69 10.36 4.59
N SER A 194 19.58 11.67 4.38
CA SER A 194 20.39 12.65 5.10
C SER A 194 20.10 12.63 6.60
N ASP A 195 21.02 13.11 7.43
CA ASP A 195 20.83 13.21 8.88
C ASP A 195 19.60 14.05 9.24
N TYR A 196 19.31 15.07 8.45
CA TYR A 196 18.12 15.89 8.60
C TYR A 196 16.83 15.07 8.36
N GLU A 197 16.77 14.30 7.28
CA GLU A 197 15.61 13.44 6.96
C GLU A 197 15.45 12.34 8.01
N LYS A 198 16.54 11.69 8.44
CA LYS A 198 16.50 10.71 9.53
C LYS A 198 15.93 11.33 10.82
N SER A 199 16.32 12.57 11.14
CA SER A 199 15.77 13.28 12.29
C SER A 199 14.29 13.60 12.14
N LEU A 200 13.84 14.01 10.95
CA LEU A 200 12.41 14.22 10.66
C LEU A 200 11.60 12.93 10.83
N VAL A 201 12.08 11.84 10.25
CA VAL A 201 11.44 10.52 10.35
C VAL A 201 11.38 10.06 11.81
N GLN A 202 12.49 10.18 12.56
CA GLN A 202 12.50 9.77 13.96
C GLN A 202 11.52 10.59 14.82
N ASN A 203 11.43 11.89 14.60
CA ASN A 203 10.45 12.74 15.29
C ASN A 203 9.02 12.31 14.96
N LYS A 204 8.74 12.05 13.68
CA LYS A 204 7.42 11.58 13.25
C LYS A 204 7.06 10.21 13.83
N LYS A 205 8.01 9.27 13.85
CA LYS A 205 7.84 7.95 14.49
C LYS A 205 7.54 8.11 16.00
N ASN A 206 8.22 9.02 16.68
CA ASN A 206 7.97 9.29 18.10
C ASN A 206 6.57 9.87 18.35
N GLU A 207 6.11 10.82 17.52
CA GLU A 207 4.75 11.36 17.57
C GLU A 207 3.71 10.25 17.31
N TYR A 208 3.96 9.43 16.29
CA TYR A 208 3.11 8.32 15.91
C TYR A 208 2.98 7.30 17.05
N ASN A 209 4.11 6.87 17.62
CA ASN A 209 4.13 5.95 18.78
C ASN A 209 3.42 6.55 20.00
N LYS A 210 3.55 7.84 20.23
CA LYS A 210 2.80 8.53 21.31
C LYS A 210 1.30 8.44 21.04
N LYS A 211 0.86 8.68 19.81
CA LYS A 211 -0.55 8.57 19.42
C LYS A 211 -1.09 7.14 19.60
N ILE A 212 -0.33 6.13 19.21
CA ILE A 212 -0.68 4.71 19.42
C ILE A 212 -0.89 4.43 20.92
N LYS A 213 0.02 4.89 21.78
CA LYS A 213 -0.12 4.73 23.24
C LYS A 213 -1.37 5.43 23.77
N GLU A 214 -1.65 6.65 23.33
CA GLU A 214 -2.85 7.39 23.72
C GLU A 214 -4.13 6.64 23.31
N ILE A 215 -4.20 6.11 22.08
CA ILE A 215 -5.34 5.31 21.62
C ILE A 215 -5.50 4.07 22.48
N LEU A 216 -4.44 3.28 22.68
CA LEU A 216 -4.47 2.06 23.49
C LEU A 216 -4.79 2.31 24.96
N SER A 217 -4.49 3.50 25.51
CA SER A 217 -4.88 3.86 26.87
C SER A 217 -6.40 3.95 27.05
N THR A 218 -7.16 4.08 25.97
CA THR A 218 -8.63 4.08 25.95
C THR A 218 -9.22 2.71 25.63
N ALA A 219 -8.39 1.66 25.54
CA ALA A 219 -8.86 0.33 25.16
C ALA A 219 -9.77 -0.28 26.22
N GLU A 220 -10.87 -0.83 25.77
CA GLU A 220 -11.78 -1.66 26.57
C GLU A 220 -11.51 -3.13 26.30
N TYR A 221 -11.60 -3.96 27.36
CA TYR A 221 -11.23 -5.36 27.30
C TYR A 221 -12.46 -6.23 27.47
N TYR A 222 -12.58 -7.28 26.67
CA TYR A 222 -13.74 -8.16 26.59
C TYR A 222 -13.32 -9.61 26.46
N VAL A 223 -14.31 -10.50 26.63
CA VAL A 223 -14.20 -11.92 26.29
C VAL A 223 -15.31 -12.22 25.28
N ASP A 224 -14.96 -12.88 24.18
CA ASP A 224 -15.93 -13.26 23.16
C ASP A 224 -16.73 -14.52 23.54
N GLU A 225 -17.69 -14.91 22.71
CA GLU A 225 -18.54 -16.09 22.95
C GLU A 225 -17.76 -17.43 22.94
N PHE A 226 -16.50 -17.41 22.44
CA PHE A 226 -15.61 -18.58 22.41
C PHE A 226 -14.60 -18.59 23.58
N GLY A 227 -14.66 -17.60 24.47
CA GLY A 227 -13.75 -17.44 25.60
C GLY A 227 -12.42 -16.73 25.31
N ASN A 228 -12.24 -16.18 24.12
CA ASN A 228 -11.03 -15.45 23.78
C ASN A 228 -11.06 -14.03 24.34
N LYS A 229 -9.96 -13.63 24.98
CA LYS A 229 -9.79 -12.23 25.40
C LYS A 229 -9.45 -11.35 24.21
N PHE A 230 -10.09 -10.19 24.11
CA PHE A 230 -9.75 -9.19 23.13
C PHE A 230 -9.87 -7.78 23.71
N CYS A 231 -9.28 -6.82 23.02
CA CYS A 231 -9.52 -5.41 23.32
C CYS A 231 -10.14 -4.71 22.12
N SER A 232 -10.81 -3.59 22.39
CA SER A 232 -11.35 -2.75 21.34
C SER A 232 -11.10 -1.28 21.62
N VAL A 233 -10.89 -0.51 20.55
CA VAL A 233 -10.64 0.93 20.61
C VAL A 233 -11.40 1.65 19.49
N PHE A 234 -11.75 2.92 19.72
CA PHE A 234 -12.00 3.86 18.63
C PHE A 234 -10.71 4.44 18.12
N SER A 235 -10.52 4.40 16.81
CA SER A 235 -9.36 5.03 16.15
C SER A 235 -9.67 5.37 14.71
N ASP A 236 -8.89 6.29 14.14
CA ASP A 236 -8.86 6.49 12.70
C ASP A 236 -8.38 5.21 12.01
N TYR A 237 -8.85 4.99 10.81
CA TYR A 237 -8.63 3.75 10.07
C TYR A 237 -7.15 3.43 9.83
N GLU A 238 -6.32 4.44 9.69
CA GLU A 238 -4.89 4.32 9.41
C GLU A 238 -4.12 3.55 10.49
N TYR A 239 -4.48 3.70 11.78
CA TYR A 239 -3.76 3.06 12.90
C TYR A 239 -4.06 1.59 13.13
N ARG A 240 -4.97 0.97 12.36
CA ARG A 240 -5.50 -0.38 12.64
C ARG A 240 -4.46 -1.50 12.71
N ASN A 241 -3.41 -1.43 11.89
CA ASN A 241 -2.35 -2.43 11.88
C ASN A 241 -1.37 -2.19 13.05
N ASP A 242 -0.95 -0.95 13.20
CA ASP A 242 0.08 -0.54 14.17
C ASP A 242 -0.37 -0.71 15.62
N LEU A 243 -1.68 -0.58 15.89
CA LEU A 243 -2.23 -0.85 17.22
C LEU A 243 -2.02 -2.31 17.64
N ALA A 244 -2.24 -3.26 16.74
CA ALA A 244 -1.99 -4.67 17.02
C ALA A 244 -0.48 -4.96 17.16
N GLU A 245 0.33 -4.45 16.24
CA GLU A 245 1.79 -4.60 16.28
C GLU A 245 2.39 -4.00 17.55
N TYR A 246 1.88 -2.85 17.98
CA TYR A 246 2.32 -2.25 19.24
C TYR A 246 2.04 -3.13 20.44
N ILE A 247 0.84 -3.76 20.52
CA ILE A 247 0.51 -4.70 21.61
C ILE A 247 1.47 -5.88 21.61
N VAL A 248 1.79 -6.45 20.44
CA VAL A 248 2.76 -7.55 20.30
C VAL A 248 4.15 -7.11 20.77
N LYS A 249 4.62 -5.95 20.31
CA LYS A 249 5.93 -5.37 20.65
C LYS A 249 6.09 -5.12 22.16
N GLU A 250 5.02 -4.69 22.84
CA GLU A 250 5.01 -4.49 24.31
C GLU A 250 4.78 -5.80 25.08
N GLY A 251 4.85 -6.97 24.43
CA GLY A 251 4.74 -8.28 25.05
C GLY A 251 3.33 -8.69 25.46
N ASN A 252 2.30 -8.04 24.89
CA ASN A 252 0.89 -8.36 25.13
C ASN A 252 0.52 -8.53 26.64
N PRO A 253 0.71 -7.51 27.46
CA PRO A 253 0.61 -7.62 28.93
C PRO A 253 -0.79 -8.00 29.43
N LYS A 254 -1.83 -7.80 28.60
CA LYS A 254 -3.22 -8.15 28.90
C LYS A 254 -3.64 -9.52 28.37
N GLN A 255 -2.74 -10.21 27.65
CA GLN A 255 -2.96 -11.53 27.05
C GLN A 255 -4.21 -11.58 26.15
N VAL A 256 -4.37 -10.56 25.27
CA VAL A 256 -5.45 -10.53 24.29
C VAL A 256 -5.07 -11.36 23.06
N SER A 257 -6.04 -12.06 22.49
CA SER A 257 -5.85 -12.83 21.24
C SER A 257 -5.90 -11.94 20.01
N TYR A 258 -6.73 -10.88 20.06
CA TYR A 258 -6.91 -9.95 18.96
C TYR A 258 -7.38 -8.58 19.46
N ILE A 259 -7.34 -7.58 18.54
CA ILE A 259 -7.89 -6.26 18.76
C ILE A 259 -8.97 -5.96 17.71
N ILE A 260 -10.04 -5.27 18.12
CA ILE A 260 -11.03 -4.67 17.21
C ILE A 260 -10.81 -3.15 17.18
N VAL A 261 -10.45 -2.63 16.04
CA VAL A 261 -10.34 -1.18 15.83
C VAL A 261 -11.61 -0.69 15.14
N VAL A 262 -12.35 0.17 15.81
CA VAL A 262 -13.60 0.75 15.32
C VAL A 262 -13.31 2.12 14.71
N ALA A 263 -13.35 2.20 13.39
CA ALA A 263 -13.16 3.43 12.63
C ALA A 263 -14.52 3.99 12.17
N MET A 264 -14.77 5.26 12.49
CA MET A 264 -16.01 5.97 12.14
C MET A 264 -15.79 7.04 11.05
N ASP A 265 -14.57 7.16 10.55
CA ASP A 265 -14.10 8.17 9.60
C ASP A 265 -14.29 7.77 8.12
N LYS A 266 -14.87 6.60 7.84
CA LYS A 266 -15.10 6.06 6.47
C LYS A 266 -16.36 6.62 5.81
N GLY A 267 -16.49 7.94 5.72
CA GLY A 267 -17.63 8.59 5.06
C GLY A 267 -18.97 8.25 5.71
N GLU A 268 -19.96 7.79 4.93
CA GLU A 268 -21.30 7.42 5.45
C GLU A 268 -21.27 6.13 6.30
N TYR A 269 -20.31 5.26 6.07
CA TYR A 269 -20.14 3.97 6.75
C TYR A 269 -19.05 4.07 7.82
N GLY A 270 -18.96 3.06 8.65
CA GLY A 270 -17.83 2.82 9.54
C GLY A 270 -17.24 1.44 9.27
N GLN A 271 -16.18 1.07 9.98
CA GLN A 271 -15.56 -0.23 9.88
C GLN A 271 -15.07 -0.74 11.23
N LYS A 272 -15.33 -2.01 11.49
CA LYS A 272 -14.64 -2.80 12.52
C LYS A 272 -13.49 -3.53 11.84
N SER A 273 -12.26 -3.23 12.22
CA SER A 273 -11.06 -3.93 11.73
C SER A 273 -10.55 -4.86 12.80
N TYR A 274 -10.49 -6.14 12.49
CA TYR A 274 -9.99 -7.20 13.35
C TYR A 274 -8.52 -7.45 13.01
N ARG A 275 -7.64 -7.44 14.00
CA ARG A 275 -6.22 -7.74 13.85
C ARG A 275 -5.77 -8.74 14.89
N LYS A 276 -5.08 -9.81 14.46
CA LYS A 276 -4.50 -10.77 15.39
C LYS A 276 -3.41 -10.12 16.24
N VAL A 277 -3.29 -10.56 17.47
CA VAL A 277 -2.19 -10.25 18.39
C VAL A 277 -1.38 -11.52 18.69
N VAL A 278 -2.03 -12.67 18.67
CA VAL A 278 -1.41 -13.98 18.82
C VAL A 278 -1.30 -14.64 17.45
N ASP A 279 -0.13 -15.13 17.08
CA ASP A 279 0.14 -15.64 15.73
C ASP A 279 -0.75 -16.81 15.29
N SER A 280 -1.11 -17.69 16.21
CA SER A 280 -1.99 -18.83 15.93
C SER A 280 -3.48 -18.47 15.85
N PHE A 281 -3.86 -17.19 16.06
CA PHE A 281 -5.27 -16.79 16.11
C PHE A 281 -5.77 -16.38 14.73
N ASP A 282 -6.95 -16.89 14.34
CA ASP A 282 -7.62 -16.52 13.08
C ASP A 282 -8.75 -15.52 13.33
N VAL A 283 -8.51 -14.25 13.00
CA VAL A 283 -9.52 -13.19 13.14
C VAL A 283 -10.59 -13.23 12.05
N ASN A 284 -10.34 -13.93 10.95
CA ASN A 284 -11.32 -14.05 9.87
C ASN A 284 -12.54 -14.88 10.33
N GLU A 285 -12.32 -15.95 11.09
CA GLU A 285 -13.41 -16.74 11.67
C GLU A 285 -14.35 -15.87 12.51
N ILE A 286 -13.78 -15.01 13.37
CA ILE A 286 -14.58 -14.08 14.18
C ILE A 286 -15.30 -13.05 13.30
N ALA A 287 -14.62 -12.45 12.32
CA ALA A 287 -15.25 -11.47 11.43
C ALA A 287 -16.42 -12.07 10.63
N MET A 288 -16.31 -13.31 10.18
CA MET A 288 -17.37 -14.03 9.47
C MET A 288 -18.63 -14.22 10.33
N THR A 289 -18.51 -14.47 11.63
CA THR A 289 -19.70 -14.55 12.53
C THR A 289 -20.44 -13.21 12.65
N HIS A 290 -19.78 -12.12 12.29
CA HIS A 290 -20.33 -10.76 12.30
C HIS A 290 -20.69 -10.25 10.88
N GLY A 291 -20.70 -11.12 9.86
CA GLY A 291 -21.06 -10.77 8.48
C GLY A 291 -19.95 -10.04 7.70
N GLY A 292 -18.70 -10.22 8.12
CA GLY A 292 -17.52 -9.70 7.45
C GLY A 292 -16.62 -10.80 6.89
N GLY A 293 -15.34 -10.49 6.73
CA GLY A 293 -14.33 -11.43 6.24
C GLY A 293 -12.97 -10.79 6.02
N GLY A 294 -12.01 -11.60 5.55
CA GLY A 294 -10.64 -11.16 5.29
C GLY A 294 -9.66 -12.32 5.27
N HIS A 295 -8.51 -12.11 5.89
CA HIS A 295 -7.44 -13.08 6.07
C HIS A 295 -7.31 -13.49 7.54
N PRO A 296 -6.65 -14.62 7.86
CA PRO A 296 -6.42 -15.03 9.24
C PRO A 296 -5.79 -13.97 10.13
N GLY A 297 -4.90 -13.14 9.62
CA GLY A 297 -4.26 -12.07 10.38
C GLY A 297 -5.01 -10.74 10.42
N ALA A 298 -5.91 -10.50 9.45
CA ALA A 298 -6.55 -9.21 9.25
C ALA A 298 -7.90 -9.36 8.54
N ALA A 299 -8.99 -9.04 9.24
CA ALA A 299 -10.34 -9.11 8.71
C ALA A 299 -11.12 -7.83 9.04
N ALA A 300 -12.27 -7.63 8.39
CA ALA A 300 -13.09 -6.46 8.62
C ALA A 300 -14.59 -6.73 8.50
N VAL A 301 -15.36 -5.90 9.18
CA VAL A 301 -16.82 -5.85 9.10
C VAL A 301 -17.24 -4.41 8.87
N VAL A 302 -18.08 -4.16 7.88
CA VAL A 302 -18.63 -2.82 7.62
C VAL A 302 -19.66 -2.46 8.69
N ILE A 303 -19.61 -1.26 9.23
CA ILE A 303 -20.64 -0.69 10.08
C ILE A 303 -21.60 0.07 9.15
N ARG A 304 -22.85 -0.34 9.09
CA ARG A 304 -23.87 0.30 8.24
C ARG A 304 -24.19 1.70 8.73
N LYS A 305 -24.70 2.53 7.84
CA LYS A 305 -25.08 3.91 8.13
C LYS A 305 -26.01 4.02 9.35
N GLU A 306 -27.04 3.20 9.40
CA GLU A 306 -28.04 3.20 10.49
C GLU A 306 -27.41 2.81 11.83
N GLN A 307 -26.49 1.83 11.82
CA GLN A 307 -25.75 1.42 13.01
C GLN A 307 -24.82 2.53 13.51
N LYS A 308 -24.15 3.22 12.57
CA LYS A 308 -23.28 4.37 12.85
C LYS A 308 -24.08 5.53 13.44
N GLU A 309 -25.18 5.89 12.83
CA GLU A 309 -26.08 6.95 13.30
C GLU A 309 -26.63 6.64 14.70
N HIS A 310 -27.11 5.41 14.93
CA HIS A 310 -27.57 5.00 16.25
C HIS A 310 -26.42 5.02 17.29
N ALA A 311 -25.23 4.52 16.95
CA ALA A 311 -24.08 4.56 17.83
C ALA A 311 -23.75 6.00 18.28
N LEU A 312 -23.89 6.99 17.39
CA LEU A 312 -23.64 8.39 17.72
C LEU A 312 -24.64 8.97 18.75
N THR A 313 -25.80 8.36 18.93
CA THR A 313 -26.77 8.77 19.98
C THR A 313 -26.41 8.21 21.37
N LEU A 314 -25.55 7.21 21.44
CA LEU A 314 -25.13 6.57 22.69
C LEU A 314 -24.01 7.33 23.39
N THR A 315 -23.93 7.21 24.70
CA THR A 315 -22.77 7.65 25.47
C THR A 315 -21.52 6.88 25.04
N ARG A 316 -20.33 7.45 25.26
CA ARG A 316 -19.06 6.89 24.77
C ARG A 316 -18.83 5.45 25.25
N ASP A 317 -19.08 5.18 26.52
CA ASP A 317 -18.95 3.88 27.17
C ASP A 317 -19.90 2.80 26.61
N LYS A 318 -21.09 3.18 26.13
CA LYS A 318 -22.04 2.25 25.51
C LYS A 318 -21.84 2.10 24.01
N ARG A 319 -21.23 3.08 23.37
CA ARG A 319 -21.06 3.14 21.92
C ARG A 319 -20.16 2.03 21.40
N LEU A 320 -19.00 1.83 22.05
CA LEU A 320 -18.04 0.83 21.63
C LEU A 320 -18.63 -0.57 21.76
N LYS A 321 -19.22 -0.88 22.92
CA LYS A 321 -19.90 -2.16 23.15
C LYS A 321 -21.00 -2.43 22.15
N TYR A 322 -21.87 -1.46 21.88
CA TYR A 322 -22.93 -1.59 20.89
C TYR A 322 -22.37 -1.96 19.51
N LEU A 323 -21.33 -1.26 19.03
CA LEU A 323 -20.75 -1.50 17.72
C LEU A 323 -20.03 -2.86 17.63
N ILE A 324 -19.43 -3.34 18.73
CA ILE A 324 -18.83 -4.67 18.81
C ILE A 324 -19.90 -5.75 18.65
N ASP A 325 -21.00 -5.61 19.38
CA ASP A 325 -22.08 -6.62 19.47
C ASP A 325 -22.96 -6.63 18.20
N CYS A 326 -22.96 -5.58 17.38
CA CYS A 326 -23.73 -5.54 16.13
C CYS A 326 -23.31 -6.69 15.19
N LYS A 327 -24.28 -7.58 14.92
CA LYS A 327 -24.21 -8.62 13.87
C LYS A 327 -25.02 -8.15 12.64
N TYR A 328 -24.71 -8.67 11.48
CA TYR A 328 -25.46 -8.44 10.24
C TYR A 328 -26.74 -9.25 10.22
#